data_c10729e798f679aea8fd0700a2b58170
#
_entry.id   c10729e798f679aea8fd0700a2b58170
#
_cell.length_a   1.000
_cell.length_b   1.000
_cell.length_c   1.000
_cell.angle_alpha   90.00
_cell.angle_beta   90.00
_cell.angle_gamma   90.00
#
_symmetry.space_group_name_H-M   'P 1'
#
loop_
_entity.id
_entity.type
_entity.pdbx_description
1 polymer ?
#
loop_
_entity_poly.entity_id
_entity_poly.type
_entity_poly.pdbx_seq_one_letter_code
_entity_poly.pdbx_strand_id
1 'polypeptide(L)'
;MKKNLLLAGLFASAMAGPALTSCTDTEVPGGGNANGAKGDFVVASSVTASNNTVNVLLTSKTLDEGVISTVNNGLVNDGASQWVFYKDRYLYGLTYNQGNAGTTRSYVMNSNNEVQARSGEFAVKRFTTYGIYDKYIITASTGDGPTEYADGNLYLPKMFLLSYLDVAAETFETNDTKVKAYMSENFLGNGEFVTLAGILEHDKKIYSAAVPMGLSQYGAAVDGGKYILPGNETLVKTEDGGSNSSAYKKGELQWTQYPNECWVAIFDDATMTTKKLIKTDKISYACGRFKSQYYQTIWEAGNGDVYVFSPSYAKTMKDARQQTTLPAGVVRIPNGQEDFDSYYCDLEKQSGGKSFLRCWHIADDYFLLLMYDRPLTETGFEAKELAVFKAESKKLTYVTGLPSADLISGFGNT
;
A
#
# COMPACT_ATOMS: atom_id res chain seq x y z
N MET A 1 -14.91 26.27 10.20
CA MET A 1 -15.40 24.97 9.69
C MET A 1 -14.33 24.42 8.82
N LYS A 2 -13.70 23.31 9.23
CA LYS A 2 -12.70 22.61 8.40
C LYS A 2 -13.47 21.87 7.32
N LYS A 3 -13.25 22.18 6.06
CA LYS A 3 -13.79 21.44 4.92
C LYS A 3 -12.81 20.30 4.66
N ASN A 4 -13.26 19.07 4.84
CA ASN A 4 -12.45 17.90 4.55
C ASN A 4 -12.74 17.44 3.13
N LEU A 5 -11.70 17.20 2.35
CA LEU A 5 -11.79 16.61 1.01
C LEU A 5 -11.74 15.10 1.15
N LEU A 6 -12.74 14.40 0.64
CA LEU A 6 -12.78 12.94 0.66
C LEU A 6 -12.69 12.37 -0.73
N LEU A 7 -11.96 11.27 -0.87
CA LEU A 7 -12.08 10.34 -1.98
C LEU A 7 -12.75 9.06 -1.54
N ALA A 8 -13.94 8.81 -2.07
CA ALA A 8 -14.46 7.47 -2.18
C ALA A 8 -14.12 6.96 -3.59
N GLY A 9 -13.08 6.15 -3.72
CA GLY A 9 -12.81 5.43 -4.97
C GLY A 9 -13.80 4.28 -5.09
N LEU A 10 -15.01 4.54 -5.59
CA LEU A 10 -15.95 3.48 -5.96
C LEU A 10 -15.64 3.07 -7.41
N PHE A 11 -14.96 1.95 -7.61
CA PHE A 11 -14.95 1.27 -8.90
C PHE A 11 -16.21 0.38 -8.99
N ALA A 12 -17.31 0.96 -9.45
CA ALA A 12 -18.46 0.18 -9.86
C ALA A 12 -18.26 -0.21 -11.34
N SER A 13 -17.83 -1.43 -11.60
CA SER A 13 -17.97 -2.02 -12.95
C SER A 13 -19.41 -2.46 -13.12
N ALA A 14 -20.26 -1.59 -13.66
CA ALA A 14 -21.60 -1.99 -14.06
C ALA A 14 -21.53 -2.80 -15.35
N MET A 15 -21.76 -4.10 -15.28
CA MET A 15 -22.16 -4.90 -16.46
C MET A 15 -23.56 -4.47 -16.86
N ALA A 16 -23.68 -3.60 -17.84
CA ALA A 16 -24.95 -3.30 -18.50
C ALA A 16 -25.09 -4.12 -19.77
N GLY A 17 -26.08 -4.98 -19.81
CA GLY A 17 -26.58 -5.59 -21.02
C GLY A 17 -27.20 -4.53 -21.96
N PRO A 18 -27.30 -4.79 -23.27
CA PRO A 18 -27.71 -3.78 -24.25
C PRO A 18 -29.21 -3.50 -24.17
N ALA A 19 -29.59 -2.35 -23.67
CA ALA A 19 -30.89 -1.76 -23.92
C ALA A 19 -30.70 -0.41 -24.60
N LEU A 20 -30.83 -0.41 -25.92
CA LEU A 20 -31.00 0.82 -26.70
C LEU A 20 -32.40 1.37 -26.42
N THR A 21 -32.50 2.39 -25.61
CA THR A 21 -33.68 3.25 -25.60
C THR A 21 -33.24 4.70 -25.73
N SER A 22 -33.91 5.35 -26.66
CA SER A 22 -33.83 6.76 -27.02
C SER A 22 -33.77 7.67 -25.80
N CYS A 23 -32.77 8.55 -25.75
CA CYS A 23 -32.65 9.61 -24.78
C CYS A 23 -33.74 10.67 -25.03
N THR A 24 -34.72 10.73 -24.16
CA THR A 24 -35.44 11.99 -23.90
C THR A 24 -34.76 12.66 -22.72
N ASP A 25 -34.36 13.93 -22.90
CA ASP A 25 -33.80 14.79 -21.84
C ASP A 25 -34.78 14.85 -20.67
N THR A 26 -34.51 14.09 -19.64
CA THR A 26 -35.11 14.30 -18.32
C THR A 26 -33.96 14.73 -17.43
N GLU A 27 -33.96 15.99 -17.03
CA GLU A 27 -33.03 16.49 -15.99
C GLU A 27 -33.19 15.61 -14.74
N VAL A 28 -32.15 14.84 -14.42
CA VAL A 28 -32.09 14.10 -13.16
C VAL A 28 -31.63 15.12 -12.10
N PRO A 29 -32.42 15.36 -11.04
CA PRO A 29 -32.01 16.25 -9.96
C PRO A 29 -30.71 15.73 -9.34
N GLY A 30 -29.64 16.53 -9.40
CA GLY A 30 -28.33 16.20 -8.84
C GLY A 30 -27.24 15.85 -9.85
N GLY A 31 -27.51 15.82 -11.16
CA GLY A 31 -26.51 15.67 -12.20
C GLY A 31 -25.64 16.92 -12.31
N GLY A 32 -24.35 16.82 -11.97
CA GLY A 32 -23.39 17.89 -12.15
C GLY A 32 -23.14 18.16 -13.64
N ASN A 33 -23.10 19.42 -14.03
CA ASN A 33 -22.80 19.85 -15.39
C ASN A 33 -21.34 19.64 -15.77
N ALA A 34 -21.07 19.32 -17.03
CA ALA A 34 -19.76 19.06 -17.61
C ALA A 34 -18.72 20.20 -17.45
N ASN A 35 -19.15 21.38 -17.09
CA ASN A 35 -18.32 22.56 -16.85
C ASN A 35 -18.33 22.94 -15.36
N GLY A 36 -17.62 22.16 -14.53
CA GLY A 36 -17.30 22.57 -13.17
C GLY A 36 -18.47 22.44 -12.20
N ALA A 37 -18.98 21.25 -11.98
CA ALA A 37 -19.82 21.00 -10.82
C ALA A 37 -19.05 21.37 -9.55
N LYS A 38 -19.58 22.33 -8.79
CA LYS A 38 -19.01 22.75 -7.52
C LYS A 38 -19.34 21.69 -6.48
N GLY A 39 -18.32 21.04 -5.95
CA GLY A 39 -18.48 19.99 -4.95
C GLY A 39 -17.40 20.04 -3.87
N ASP A 40 -17.73 19.54 -2.71
CA ASP A 40 -16.79 19.43 -1.60
C ASP A 40 -16.01 18.11 -1.66
N PHE A 41 -16.40 17.18 -2.56
CA PHE A 41 -15.81 15.86 -2.73
C PHE A 41 -15.34 15.65 -4.17
N VAL A 42 -14.27 14.88 -4.34
CA VAL A 42 -13.79 14.42 -5.65
C VAL A 42 -14.01 12.92 -5.75
N VAL A 43 -14.62 12.49 -6.85
CA VAL A 43 -14.86 11.07 -7.15
C VAL A 43 -14.09 10.70 -8.40
N ALA A 44 -13.16 9.73 -8.30
CA ALA A 44 -12.54 9.13 -9.45
C ALA A 44 -13.42 7.98 -9.95
N SER A 45 -13.84 8.03 -11.21
CA SER A 45 -14.71 7.04 -11.83
C SER A 45 -14.10 6.50 -13.11
N SER A 46 -14.34 5.21 -13.37
CA SER A 46 -13.97 4.55 -14.63
C SER A 46 -15.22 3.96 -15.28
N VAL A 47 -15.44 4.28 -16.54
CA VAL A 47 -16.55 3.74 -17.34
C VAL A 47 -15.96 2.95 -18.49
N THR A 48 -16.32 1.67 -18.59
CA THR A 48 -15.90 0.79 -19.68
C THR A 48 -17.09 0.48 -20.58
N ALA A 49 -16.96 0.81 -21.86
CA ALA A 49 -17.92 0.45 -22.91
C ALA A 49 -17.18 -0.10 -24.13
N SER A 50 -17.58 -1.25 -24.62
CA SER A 50 -17.05 -1.86 -25.84
C SER A 50 -15.52 -1.90 -25.90
N ASN A 51 -14.85 -2.35 -24.84
CA ASN A 51 -13.39 -2.42 -24.68
C ASN A 51 -12.66 -1.07 -24.52
N ASN A 52 -13.37 0.04 -24.45
CA ASN A 52 -12.79 1.34 -24.15
C ASN A 52 -13.12 1.75 -22.71
N THR A 53 -12.11 2.13 -21.96
CA THR A 53 -12.28 2.67 -20.61
C THR A 53 -11.97 4.16 -20.62
N VAL A 54 -12.91 4.95 -20.09
CA VAL A 54 -12.73 6.38 -19.86
C VAL A 54 -12.69 6.59 -18.36
N ASN A 55 -11.65 7.29 -17.92
CA ASN A 55 -11.46 7.64 -16.52
C ASN A 55 -11.73 9.13 -16.35
N VAL A 56 -12.54 9.47 -15.36
CA VAL A 56 -12.95 10.86 -15.10
C VAL A 56 -12.88 11.17 -13.61
N LEU A 57 -12.52 12.42 -13.30
CA LEU A 57 -12.67 13.02 -11.97
C LEU A 57 -13.95 13.84 -11.97
N LEU A 58 -14.83 13.52 -11.05
CA LEU A 58 -16.12 14.17 -10.83
C LEU A 58 -16.07 14.90 -9.49
N THR A 59 -16.91 15.92 -9.32
CA THR A 59 -17.12 16.56 -8.03
C THR A 59 -18.55 16.36 -7.57
N SER A 60 -18.74 16.26 -6.25
CA SER A 60 -20.05 16.15 -5.62
C SER A 60 -20.12 16.97 -4.35
N LYS A 61 -21.30 17.48 -4.01
CA LYS A 61 -21.51 18.16 -2.73
C LYS A 61 -21.72 17.20 -1.58
N THR A 62 -22.17 15.99 -1.87
CA THR A 62 -22.46 14.93 -0.91
C THR A 62 -22.10 13.59 -1.50
N LEU A 63 -21.87 12.58 -0.65
CA LEU A 63 -21.60 11.19 -1.05
C LEU A 63 -22.70 10.22 -0.60
N ASP A 64 -23.67 10.69 0.16
CA ASP A 64 -24.70 9.88 0.82
C ASP A 64 -26.06 9.93 0.10
N GLU A 65 -26.25 10.86 -0.83
CA GLU A 65 -27.48 10.98 -1.60
C GLU A 65 -27.25 11.45 -3.04
N GLY A 66 -28.25 11.25 -3.91
CA GLY A 66 -28.24 11.69 -5.30
C GLY A 66 -27.56 10.71 -6.25
N VAL A 67 -27.29 11.18 -7.47
CA VAL A 67 -26.66 10.42 -8.57
C VAL A 67 -25.56 11.25 -9.20
N ILE A 68 -24.40 10.65 -9.36
CA ILE A 68 -23.28 11.26 -10.10
C ILE A 68 -23.23 10.61 -11.48
N SER A 69 -23.36 11.43 -12.55
CA SER A 69 -23.30 10.96 -13.93
C SER A 69 -21.94 11.32 -14.55
N THR A 70 -21.40 10.39 -15.34
CA THR A 70 -20.20 10.58 -16.16
C THR A 70 -20.52 11.09 -17.57
N VAL A 71 -21.80 11.20 -17.92
CA VAL A 71 -22.24 11.63 -19.26
C VAL A 71 -22.01 13.12 -19.42
N ASN A 72 -21.12 13.50 -20.34
CA ASN A 72 -20.70 14.89 -20.58
C ASN A 72 -20.26 15.62 -19.29
N ASN A 73 -19.70 14.90 -18.34
CA ASN A 73 -19.35 15.42 -17.04
C ASN A 73 -17.99 14.90 -16.59
N GLY A 74 -17.29 15.71 -15.82
CA GLY A 74 -16.00 15.36 -15.20
C GLY A 74 -14.78 15.73 -16.03
N LEU A 75 -13.64 15.75 -15.36
CA LEU A 75 -12.33 15.96 -15.97
C LEU A 75 -11.72 14.61 -16.36
N VAL A 76 -11.46 14.42 -17.66
CA VAL A 76 -10.84 13.19 -18.16
C VAL A 76 -9.42 13.04 -17.60
N ASN A 77 -9.08 11.85 -17.14
CA ASN A 77 -7.75 11.49 -16.68
C ASN A 77 -7.27 10.19 -17.32
N ASP A 78 -5.98 9.87 -17.21
CA ASP A 78 -5.36 8.73 -17.89
C ASP A 78 -5.47 7.40 -17.11
N GLY A 79 -6.28 7.34 -16.08
CA GLY A 79 -6.46 6.12 -15.30
C GLY A 79 -5.35 5.85 -14.31
N ALA A 80 -5.24 6.71 -13.29
CA ALA A 80 -4.35 6.45 -12.17
C ALA A 80 -4.72 5.14 -11.47
N SER A 81 -3.70 4.40 -11.08
CA SER A 81 -3.88 3.17 -10.30
C SER A 81 -3.99 3.42 -8.80
N GLN A 82 -3.47 4.55 -8.34
CA GLN A 82 -3.52 4.99 -6.94
C GLN A 82 -3.80 6.49 -6.89
N TRP A 83 -4.59 6.91 -5.91
CA TRP A 83 -4.91 8.32 -5.69
C TRP A 83 -4.36 8.77 -4.35
N VAL A 84 -3.70 9.93 -4.34
CA VAL A 84 -3.15 10.54 -3.12
C VAL A 84 -3.76 11.93 -2.94
N PHE A 85 -4.46 12.11 -1.83
CA PHE A 85 -5.02 13.39 -1.42
C PHE A 85 -4.08 14.07 -0.45
N TYR A 86 -3.88 15.36 -0.66
CA TYR A 86 -3.00 16.15 0.18
C TYR A 86 -3.71 17.43 0.63
N LYS A 87 -3.92 17.55 1.92
CA LYS A 87 -4.43 18.74 2.64
C LYS A 87 -5.64 19.39 1.97
N ASP A 88 -6.70 18.66 1.74
CA ASP A 88 -7.99 19.15 1.24
C ASP A 88 -7.93 19.97 -0.08
N ARG A 89 -6.80 19.94 -0.77
CA ARG A 89 -6.58 20.81 -1.93
C ARG A 89 -5.99 20.11 -3.14
N TYR A 90 -4.99 19.26 -2.93
CA TYR A 90 -4.25 18.63 -4.03
C TYR A 90 -4.61 17.15 -4.15
N LEU A 91 -4.68 16.70 -5.40
CA LEU A 91 -4.89 15.32 -5.74
C LEU A 91 -3.81 14.88 -6.72
N TYR A 92 -3.17 13.75 -6.46
CA TYR A 92 -2.21 13.13 -7.35
C TYR A 92 -2.69 11.75 -7.79
N GLY A 93 -2.68 11.52 -9.10
CA GLY A 93 -2.94 10.21 -9.69
C GLY A 93 -1.63 9.50 -10.02
N LEU A 94 -1.24 8.52 -9.21
CA LEU A 94 -0.06 7.70 -9.46
C LEU A 94 -0.42 6.56 -10.40
N THR A 95 0.34 6.40 -11.49
CA THR A 95 0.13 5.30 -12.43
C THR A 95 1.20 4.24 -12.23
N TYR A 96 0.79 3.05 -11.78
CA TYR A 96 1.66 1.88 -11.74
C TYR A 96 1.68 1.19 -13.11
N ASN A 97 2.85 1.13 -13.74
CA ASN A 97 3.03 0.57 -15.08
C ASN A 97 3.96 -0.66 -15.07
N GLN A 98 3.62 -1.67 -14.27
CA GLN A 98 4.26 -3.01 -14.24
C GLN A 98 5.80 -3.00 -14.24
N GLY A 99 6.42 -2.00 -13.62
CA GLY A 99 7.88 -1.88 -13.54
C GLY A 99 8.49 -0.83 -14.47
N ASN A 100 7.73 -0.32 -15.44
CA ASN A 100 8.11 0.84 -16.24
C ASN A 100 7.69 2.14 -15.55
N ALA A 101 8.20 3.26 -16.03
CA ALA A 101 7.70 4.56 -15.57
C ALA A 101 6.22 4.72 -15.99
N GLY A 102 5.38 5.11 -15.03
CA GLY A 102 4.02 5.54 -15.27
C GLY A 102 3.93 7.06 -15.21
N THR A 103 2.97 7.65 -15.90
CA THR A 103 2.75 9.09 -15.83
C THR A 103 1.92 9.41 -14.60
N THR A 104 2.50 10.17 -13.67
CA THR A 104 1.79 10.75 -12.53
C THR A 104 1.35 12.15 -12.88
N ARG A 105 0.09 12.47 -12.64
CA ARG A 105 -0.50 13.79 -12.84
C ARG A 105 -1.06 14.36 -11.56
N SER A 106 -1.12 15.68 -11.51
CA SER A 106 -1.64 16.40 -10.36
C SER A 106 -2.85 17.25 -10.71
N TYR A 107 -3.68 17.43 -9.72
CA TYR A 107 -4.92 18.20 -9.80
C TYR A 107 -5.04 19.08 -8.56
N VAL A 108 -5.80 20.15 -8.68
CA VAL A 108 -6.07 21.07 -7.58
C VAL A 108 -7.58 21.35 -7.51
N MET A 109 -8.10 21.43 -6.30
CA MET A 109 -9.39 22.01 -6.04
C MET A 109 -9.23 23.54 -5.98
N ASN A 110 -9.86 24.25 -6.89
CA ASN A 110 -9.82 25.72 -6.90
C ASN A 110 -10.75 26.32 -5.82
N SER A 111 -10.72 27.65 -5.68
CA SER A 111 -11.57 28.38 -4.71
C SER A 111 -13.07 28.27 -5.00
N ASN A 112 -13.44 27.82 -6.18
CA ASN A 112 -14.82 27.58 -6.59
C ASN A 112 -15.28 26.13 -6.33
N ASN A 113 -14.45 25.29 -5.71
CA ASN A 113 -14.65 23.87 -5.53
C ASN A 113 -14.77 23.08 -6.86
N GLU A 114 -13.93 23.44 -7.85
CA GLU A 114 -13.82 22.76 -9.13
C GLU A 114 -12.46 22.07 -9.23
N VAL A 115 -12.43 20.83 -9.70
CA VAL A 115 -11.18 20.10 -9.94
C VAL A 115 -10.56 20.57 -11.26
N GLN A 116 -9.31 20.98 -11.22
CA GLN A 116 -8.53 21.39 -12.38
C GLN A 116 -7.23 20.60 -12.45
N ALA A 117 -6.84 20.22 -13.68
CA ALA A 117 -5.52 19.66 -13.91
C ALA A 117 -4.46 20.72 -13.68
N ARG A 118 -3.37 20.36 -13.04
CA ARG A 118 -2.14 21.16 -13.00
C ARG A 118 -1.24 20.76 -14.16
N SER A 119 -0.18 21.53 -14.41
CA SER A 119 0.69 21.32 -15.58
C SER A 119 1.74 20.20 -15.39
N GLY A 120 1.99 19.77 -14.16
CA GLY A 120 3.02 18.79 -13.85
C GLY A 120 2.69 17.38 -14.32
N GLU A 121 3.63 16.78 -15.07
CA GLU A 121 3.64 15.36 -15.40
C GLU A 121 4.96 14.76 -14.93
N PHE A 122 4.88 13.66 -14.17
CA PHE A 122 6.05 13.06 -13.55
C PHE A 122 6.17 11.59 -13.95
N ALA A 123 7.35 11.20 -14.42
CA ALA A 123 7.66 9.81 -14.75
C ALA A 123 8.03 9.04 -13.48
N VAL A 124 7.05 8.78 -12.61
CA VAL A 124 7.25 7.97 -11.41
C VAL A 124 7.55 6.54 -11.83
N LYS A 125 8.75 6.07 -11.49
CA LYS A 125 9.15 4.69 -11.76
C LYS A 125 8.36 3.73 -10.89
N ARG A 126 8.61 2.44 -11.07
CA ARG A 126 8.01 1.39 -10.26
C ARG A 126 8.08 1.73 -8.77
N PHE A 127 6.95 1.69 -8.11
CA PHE A 127 6.85 1.77 -6.65
C PHE A 127 6.11 0.54 -6.10
N THR A 128 6.42 0.17 -4.88
CA THR A 128 5.74 -0.89 -4.13
C THR A 128 4.99 -0.35 -2.93
N THR A 129 5.34 0.84 -2.48
CA THR A 129 4.61 1.58 -1.47
C THR A 129 4.75 3.07 -1.71
N TYR A 130 3.85 3.84 -1.12
CA TYR A 130 3.85 5.30 -1.17
C TYR A 130 3.16 5.86 0.08
N GLY A 131 3.37 7.13 0.34
CA GLY A 131 2.70 7.88 1.40
C GLY A 131 3.10 9.33 1.39
N ILE A 132 2.58 10.06 2.37
CA ILE A 132 2.83 11.50 2.53
C ILE A 132 3.80 11.68 3.69
N TYR A 133 4.75 12.58 3.52
CA TYR A 133 5.57 13.12 4.59
C TYR A 133 5.80 14.62 4.34
N ASP A 134 5.35 15.44 5.28
CA ASP A 134 5.41 16.91 5.21
C ASP A 134 4.83 17.44 3.88
N LYS A 135 5.65 17.93 2.99
CA LYS A 135 5.28 18.45 1.66
C LYS A 135 5.42 17.47 0.52
N TYR A 136 5.94 16.27 0.79
CA TYR A 136 6.24 15.28 -0.22
C TYR A 136 5.23 14.15 -0.28
N ILE A 137 4.93 13.71 -1.51
CA ILE A 137 4.51 12.34 -1.75
C ILE A 137 5.78 11.54 -2.00
N ILE A 138 6.07 10.57 -1.14
CA ILE A 138 7.22 9.67 -1.26
C ILE A 138 6.73 8.35 -1.85
N THR A 139 7.40 7.85 -2.89
CA THR A 139 7.22 6.49 -3.37
C THR A 139 8.48 5.69 -3.10
N ALA A 140 8.33 4.42 -2.76
CA ALA A 140 9.44 3.53 -2.47
C ALA A 140 9.31 2.19 -3.18
N SER A 141 10.44 1.66 -3.61
CA SER A 141 10.61 0.28 -4.06
C SER A 141 12.02 -0.21 -3.72
N THR A 142 12.30 -1.46 -4.06
CA THR A 142 13.62 -2.06 -3.89
C THR A 142 14.10 -2.60 -5.23
N GLY A 143 15.35 -2.34 -5.58
CA GLY A 143 15.97 -2.78 -6.82
C GLY A 143 17.47 -2.99 -6.67
N ASP A 144 18.13 -3.37 -7.75
CA ASP A 144 19.58 -3.56 -7.76
C ASP A 144 20.30 -2.23 -7.59
N GLY A 145 21.34 -2.25 -6.79
CA GLY A 145 22.23 -1.11 -6.56
C GLY A 145 23.22 -0.91 -7.72
N PRO A 146 24.10 0.10 -7.60
CA PRO A 146 25.07 0.41 -8.63
C PRO A 146 26.18 -0.66 -8.70
N THR A 147 26.78 -0.79 -9.88
CA THR A 147 27.83 -1.78 -10.16
C THR A 147 29.09 -1.59 -9.32
N GLU A 148 29.33 -0.39 -8.81
CA GLU A 148 30.46 -0.09 -7.91
C GLU A 148 30.39 -0.82 -6.56
N TYR A 149 29.21 -1.33 -6.19
CA TYR A 149 28.98 -2.12 -4.98
C TYR A 149 28.86 -3.62 -5.25
N ALA A 150 29.12 -4.05 -6.49
CA ALA A 150 29.11 -5.47 -6.82
C ALA A 150 30.12 -6.25 -5.96
N ASP A 151 29.77 -7.47 -5.60
CA ASP A 151 30.69 -8.41 -4.96
C ASP A 151 31.68 -9.03 -5.98
N GLY A 152 32.54 -9.93 -5.51
CA GLY A 152 33.49 -10.66 -6.36
C GLY A 152 32.82 -11.56 -7.42
N ASN A 153 31.54 -11.86 -7.31
CA ASN A 153 30.75 -12.61 -8.27
C ASN A 153 29.94 -11.70 -9.21
N LEU A 154 30.14 -10.39 -9.13
CA LEU A 154 29.38 -9.36 -9.82
C LEU A 154 27.89 -9.29 -9.41
N TYR A 155 27.52 -9.82 -8.27
CA TYR A 155 26.18 -9.66 -7.71
C TYR A 155 26.03 -8.26 -7.13
N LEU A 156 24.86 -7.65 -7.36
CA LEU A 156 24.55 -6.31 -6.91
C LEU A 156 23.75 -6.34 -5.61
N PRO A 157 24.10 -5.52 -4.60
CA PRO A 157 23.29 -5.40 -3.41
C PRO A 157 21.95 -4.76 -3.73
N LYS A 158 20.91 -5.06 -2.95
CA LYS A 158 19.62 -4.39 -3.07
C LYS A 158 19.63 -3.02 -2.39
N MET A 159 19.01 -2.04 -3.05
CA MET A 159 18.91 -0.65 -2.61
C MET A 159 17.46 -0.20 -2.58
N PHE A 160 17.12 0.72 -1.69
CA PHE A 160 15.87 1.46 -1.80
C PHE A 160 15.92 2.43 -2.98
N LEU A 161 14.85 2.41 -3.76
CA LEU A 161 14.59 3.33 -4.86
C LEU A 161 13.45 4.23 -4.41
N LEU A 162 13.80 5.47 -4.04
CA LEU A 162 12.86 6.45 -3.52
C LEU A 162 12.63 7.54 -4.57
N SER A 163 11.42 8.06 -4.60
CA SER A 163 11.14 9.32 -5.30
C SER A 163 10.36 10.27 -4.40
N TYR A 164 10.60 11.55 -4.60
CA TYR A 164 10.04 12.64 -3.83
C TYR A 164 9.32 13.59 -4.78
N LEU A 165 8.04 13.74 -4.60
CA LEU A 165 7.21 14.66 -5.33
C LEU A 165 6.78 15.78 -4.38
N ASP A 166 7.35 16.99 -4.53
CA ASP A 166 6.90 18.16 -3.79
C ASP A 166 5.50 18.57 -4.31
N VAL A 167 4.51 18.44 -3.44
CA VAL A 167 3.10 18.61 -3.81
C VAL A 167 2.78 20.03 -4.28
N ALA A 168 3.31 21.03 -3.62
CA ALA A 168 3.01 22.42 -3.94
C ALA A 168 3.85 22.96 -5.11
N ALA A 169 5.15 22.63 -5.11
CA ALA A 169 6.10 23.10 -6.10
C ALA A 169 6.05 22.35 -7.43
N GLU A 170 5.44 21.15 -7.47
CA GLU A 170 5.45 20.25 -8.64
C GLU A 170 6.87 19.90 -9.10
N THR A 171 7.78 19.65 -8.16
CA THR A 171 9.12 19.15 -8.46
C THR A 171 9.23 17.67 -8.14
N PHE A 172 10.05 16.97 -8.90
CA PHE A 172 10.24 15.52 -8.80
C PHE A 172 11.73 15.18 -8.71
N GLU A 173 12.10 14.46 -7.67
CA GLU A 173 13.47 14.04 -7.43
C GLU A 173 13.51 12.55 -7.06
N THR A 174 14.69 11.93 -7.25
CA THR A 174 14.95 10.55 -6.81
C THR A 174 16.19 10.51 -5.92
N ASN A 175 16.26 9.53 -5.04
CA ASN A 175 17.46 9.34 -4.23
C ASN A 175 18.66 8.89 -5.11
N ASP A 176 19.85 9.23 -4.66
CA ASP A 176 21.10 8.72 -5.26
C ASP A 176 21.41 7.34 -4.67
N THR A 177 21.25 6.29 -5.47
CA THR A 177 21.53 4.91 -5.05
C THR A 177 23.02 4.63 -4.77
N LYS A 178 23.94 5.57 -5.09
CA LYS A 178 25.34 5.48 -4.69
C LYS A 178 25.57 5.82 -3.22
N VAL A 179 24.55 6.35 -2.53
CA VAL A 179 24.62 6.60 -1.10
C VAL A 179 24.31 5.30 -0.35
N LYS A 180 25.29 4.76 0.37
CA LYS A 180 25.16 3.48 1.11
C LYS A 180 24.03 3.45 2.14
N ALA A 181 23.61 4.60 2.65
CA ALA A 181 22.48 4.68 3.59
C ALA A 181 21.16 4.15 2.99
N TYR A 182 21.04 4.12 1.66
CA TYR A 182 19.88 3.54 0.97
C TYR A 182 19.99 2.02 0.72
N MET A 183 21.05 1.37 1.21
CA MET A 183 21.18 -0.07 1.05
C MET A 183 20.09 -0.80 1.83
N SER A 184 19.25 -1.55 1.13
CA SER A 184 18.24 -2.43 1.73
C SER A 184 18.79 -3.82 2.01
N GLU A 185 19.96 -4.16 1.45
CA GLU A 185 20.69 -5.40 1.72
C GLU A 185 21.18 -5.42 3.17
N ASN A 186 20.99 -6.54 3.86
CA ASN A 186 21.33 -6.71 5.28
C ASN A 186 20.76 -5.60 6.18
N PHE A 187 19.59 -5.08 5.83
CA PHE A 187 18.98 -3.92 6.49
C PHE A 187 18.65 -4.17 7.97
N LEU A 188 18.25 -5.40 8.28
CA LEU A 188 17.90 -5.87 9.63
C LEU A 188 19.10 -6.45 10.39
N GLY A 189 20.27 -6.52 9.77
CA GLY A 189 21.47 -7.11 10.36
C GLY A 189 21.54 -8.65 10.31
N ASN A 190 20.55 -9.29 9.68
CA ASN A 190 20.44 -10.75 9.56
C ASN A 190 20.76 -11.30 8.17
N GLY A 191 21.29 -10.44 7.29
CA GLY A 191 21.66 -10.75 5.91
C GLY A 191 20.55 -10.53 4.88
N GLU A 192 19.30 -10.54 5.29
CA GLU A 192 18.19 -10.37 4.36
C GLU A 192 18.05 -8.92 3.87
N PHE A 193 17.67 -8.78 2.61
CA PHE A 193 17.21 -7.49 2.14
C PHE A 193 15.74 -7.27 2.50
N VAL A 194 15.34 -6.02 2.58
CA VAL A 194 13.97 -5.67 2.91
C VAL A 194 13.31 -4.86 1.80
N THR A 195 12.00 -4.85 1.82
CA THR A 195 11.19 -3.85 1.15
C THR A 195 10.33 -3.13 2.20
N LEU A 196 9.92 -1.90 1.89
CA LEU A 196 9.07 -1.11 2.78
C LEU A 196 7.60 -1.35 2.44
N ALA A 197 6.74 -1.34 3.45
CA ALA A 197 5.28 -1.41 3.32
C ALA A 197 4.64 -0.30 4.16
N GLY A 198 4.02 0.66 3.46
CA GLY A 198 3.52 1.90 4.04
C GLY A 198 4.61 2.96 4.25
N ILE A 199 4.24 4.20 4.03
CA ILE A 199 5.00 5.40 4.41
C ILE A 199 4.03 6.21 5.28
N LEU A 200 4.24 6.18 6.59
CA LEU A 200 3.39 6.84 7.57
C LEU A 200 4.17 7.96 8.24
N GLU A 201 3.71 9.21 8.08
CA GLU A 201 4.21 10.31 8.89
C GLU A 201 3.59 10.23 10.30
N HIS A 202 4.43 10.18 11.32
CA HIS A 202 4.06 10.23 12.72
C HIS A 202 5.14 10.96 13.51
N ASP A 203 4.76 11.97 14.31
CA ASP A 203 5.68 12.80 15.10
C ASP A 203 6.89 13.35 14.29
N LYS A 204 6.64 13.80 13.06
CA LYS A 204 7.66 14.30 12.12
C LYS A 204 8.72 13.27 11.72
N LYS A 205 8.43 12.00 11.91
CA LYS A 205 9.24 10.86 11.47
C LYS A 205 8.45 10.01 10.47
N ILE A 206 9.15 9.14 9.74
CA ILE A 206 8.52 8.18 8.85
C ILE A 206 8.56 6.80 9.49
N TYR A 207 7.41 6.21 9.69
CA TYR A 207 7.25 4.84 10.12
C TYR A 207 6.91 3.96 8.92
N SER A 208 7.62 2.86 8.76
CA SER A 208 7.36 1.90 7.68
C SER A 208 7.59 0.48 8.16
N ALA A 209 6.72 -0.44 7.80
CA ALA A 209 6.99 -1.85 8.02
C ALA A 209 8.18 -2.28 7.14
N ALA A 210 9.23 -2.82 7.76
CA ALA A 210 10.39 -3.37 7.08
C ALA A 210 10.18 -4.87 6.84
N VAL A 211 9.76 -5.22 5.63
CA VAL A 211 9.37 -6.58 5.26
C VAL A 211 10.59 -7.37 4.78
N PRO A 212 11.03 -8.41 5.50
CA PRO A 212 12.15 -9.23 5.08
C PRO A 212 11.80 -10.04 3.84
N MET A 213 12.73 -10.12 2.89
CA MET A 213 12.51 -10.66 1.55
C MET A 213 13.31 -11.92 1.25
N GLY A 214 14.12 -12.38 2.20
CA GLY A 214 15.11 -13.43 2.01
C GLY A 214 16.47 -12.88 1.57
N LEU A 215 17.35 -13.75 1.10
CA LEU A 215 18.68 -13.38 0.66
C LEU A 215 18.70 -13.16 -0.86
N SER A 216 19.18 -11.99 -1.30
CA SER A 216 19.54 -11.77 -2.69
C SER A 216 20.73 -12.63 -3.08
N GLN A 217 21.12 -12.69 -4.36
CA GLN A 217 22.37 -13.33 -4.78
C GLN A 217 23.57 -12.75 -4.02
N TYR A 218 23.58 -11.42 -3.83
CA TYR A 218 24.60 -10.72 -3.06
C TYR A 218 24.64 -11.19 -1.60
N GLY A 219 23.50 -11.13 -0.90
CA GLY A 219 23.39 -11.52 0.51
C GLY A 219 23.69 -12.99 0.76
N ALA A 220 23.26 -13.88 -0.15
CA ALA A 220 23.51 -15.30 -0.07
C ALA A 220 24.98 -15.68 -0.30
N ALA A 221 25.73 -14.85 -1.02
CA ALA A 221 27.15 -15.09 -1.32
C ALA A 221 28.11 -14.57 -0.24
N VAL A 222 27.65 -13.71 0.67
CA VAL A 222 28.51 -13.10 1.71
C VAL A 222 29.21 -14.15 2.54
N ASP A 223 30.56 -14.08 2.59
CA ASP A 223 31.42 -14.97 3.37
C ASP A 223 31.05 -16.47 3.23
N GLY A 224 30.79 -16.89 1.99
CA GLY A 224 30.46 -18.28 1.69
C GLY A 224 29.08 -18.72 2.18
N GLY A 225 28.14 -17.80 2.36
CA GLY A 225 26.77 -18.11 2.76
C GLY A 225 26.50 -17.98 4.26
N LYS A 226 27.27 -17.16 4.96
CA LYS A 226 27.15 -17.02 6.43
C LYS A 226 25.75 -16.60 6.93
N TYR A 227 24.94 -16.00 6.07
CA TYR A 227 23.57 -15.61 6.42
C TYR A 227 22.52 -16.66 6.11
N ILE A 228 22.90 -17.77 5.49
CA ILE A 228 22.01 -18.90 5.30
C ILE A 228 21.94 -19.65 6.65
N LEU A 229 20.75 -19.74 7.22
CA LEU A 229 20.57 -20.45 8.49
C LEU A 229 20.88 -21.94 8.32
N PRO A 230 21.48 -22.60 9.31
CA PRO A 230 21.73 -24.04 9.29
C PRO A 230 20.45 -24.84 8.97
N GLY A 231 20.51 -25.68 7.95
CA GLY A 231 19.37 -26.44 7.44
C GLY A 231 18.57 -25.75 6.35
N ASN A 232 18.89 -24.49 6.01
CA ASN A 232 18.23 -23.75 4.93
C ASN A 232 19.02 -23.75 3.61
N GLU A 233 20.14 -24.44 3.54
CA GLU A 233 21.01 -24.50 2.35
C GLU A 233 20.24 -24.95 1.11
N THR A 234 19.28 -25.86 1.28
CA THR A 234 18.43 -26.37 0.20
C THR A 234 17.35 -25.40 -0.28
N LEU A 235 17.14 -24.27 0.42
CA LEU A 235 16.24 -23.20 -0.02
C LEU A 235 16.88 -22.27 -1.06
N VAL A 236 18.23 -22.28 -1.13
CA VAL A 236 18.95 -21.51 -2.14
C VAL A 236 18.61 -22.06 -3.53
N LYS A 237 18.21 -21.16 -4.43
CA LYS A 237 17.79 -21.53 -5.78
C LYS A 237 18.97 -22.00 -6.62
N THR A 238 18.82 -23.14 -7.27
CA THR A 238 19.84 -23.74 -8.15
C THR A 238 19.71 -23.27 -9.61
N GLU A 239 18.55 -22.67 -9.96
CA GLU A 239 18.23 -22.15 -11.28
C GLU A 239 17.31 -20.94 -11.19
N ASP A 240 17.20 -20.16 -12.26
CA ASP A 240 16.23 -19.06 -12.38
C ASP A 240 14.82 -19.64 -12.48
N GLY A 241 13.82 -18.93 -11.94
CA GLY A 241 12.44 -19.41 -12.03
C GLY A 241 11.43 -18.44 -11.46
N GLY A 242 10.20 -18.96 -11.28
CA GLY A 242 9.08 -18.16 -10.85
C GLY A 242 8.57 -17.20 -11.92
N SER A 243 7.58 -16.39 -11.57
CA SER A 243 7.01 -15.39 -12.46
C SER A 243 6.51 -14.18 -11.67
N ASN A 244 6.47 -13.00 -12.31
CA ASN A 244 6.00 -11.77 -11.70
C ASN A 244 6.62 -11.51 -10.31
N SER A 245 5.82 -11.27 -9.28
CA SER A 245 6.28 -11.02 -7.92
C SER A 245 6.93 -12.23 -7.24
N SER A 246 6.82 -13.43 -7.81
CA SER A 246 7.46 -14.65 -7.31
C SER A 246 8.69 -15.07 -8.12
N ALA A 247 9.13 -14.25 -9.09
CA ALA A 247 10.37 -14.50 -9.83
C ALA A 247 11.59 -14.49 -8.90
N TYR A 248 12.55 -15.37 -9.19
CA TYR A 248 13.80 -15.49 -8.44
C TYR A 248 14.95 -15.84 -9.38
N LYS A 249 16.15 -15.58 -8.92
CA LYS A 249 17.41 -15.90 -9.61
C LYS A 249 18.13 -17.08 -8.93
N LYS A 250 18.88 -17.82 -9.72
CA LYS A 250 19.83 -18.79 -9.19
C LYS A 250 20.74 -18.11 -8.16
N GLY A 251 20.94 -18.75 -7.01
CA GLY A 251 21.75 -18.19 -5.91
C GLY A 251 20.96 -17.36 -4.90
N GLU A 252 19.69 -17.03 -5.15
CA GLU A 252 18.82 -16.39 -4.16
C GLU A 252 18.25 -17.40 -3.17
N LEU A 253 18.03 -16.99 -1.92
CA LEU A 253 17.11 -17.64 -1.00
C LEU A 253 15.84 -16.79 -0.95
N GLN A 254 14.84 -17.20 -1.75
CA GLN A 254 13.59 -16.48 -1.86
C GLN A 254 12.73 -16.68 -0.61
N TRP A 255 12.14 -15.61 -0.12
CA TRP A 255 11.35 -15.52 1.11
C TRP A 255 12.21 -15.57 2.37
N THR A 256 11.64 -14.99 3.43
CA THR A 256 12.37 -14.85 4.69
C THR A 256 12.62 -16.18 5.38
N GLN A 257 13.76 -16.27 6.06
CA GLN A 257 14.10 -17.31 7.00
C GLN A 257 13.59 -16.99 8.42
N TYR A 258 12.98 -15.80 8.62
CA TYR A 258 12.51 -15.29 9.91
C TYR A 258 11.01 -14.97 9.87
N PRO A 259 10.13 -15.97 9.59
CA PRO A 259 8.71 -15.72 9.39
C PRO A 259 7.96 -15.29 10.64
N ASN A 260 8.58 -15.40 11.82
CA ASN A 260 7.99 -15.07 13.11
C ASN A 260 8.47 -13.71 13.65
N GLU A 261 8.98 -12.84 12.79
CA GLU A 261 9.44 -11.51 13.19
C GLU A 261 8.70 -10.43 12.43
N CYS A 262 8.27 -9.40 13.14
CA CYS A 262 7.75 -8.16 12.54
C CYS A 262 8.66 -7.00 12.89
N TRP A 263 9.13 -6.31 11.87
CA TRP A 263 10.03 -5.17 11.99
C TRP A 263 9.38 -3.88 11.51
N VAL A 264 9.63 -2.80 12.23
CA VAL A 264 9.31 -1.44 11.79
C VAL A 264 10.60 -0.62 11.75
N ALA A 265 10.79 0.09 10.65
CA ALA A 265 11.83 1.12 10.52
C ALA A 265 11.21 2.49 10.80
N ILE A 266 11.85 3.25 11.65
CA ILE A 266 11.51 4.62 12.00
C ILE A 266 12.64 5.50 11.47
N PHE A 267 12.36 6.31 10.46
CA PHE A 267 13.32 7.20 9.84
C PHE A 267 13.13 8.63 10.39
N ASP A 268 14.23 9.34 10.64
CA ASP A 268 14.20 10.64 11.27
C ASP A 268 13.61 11.74 10.39
N ASP A 269 13.69 11.61 9.07
CA ASP A 269 13.21 12.61 8.12
C ASP A 269 12.95 12.02 6.72
N ALA A 270 12.57 12.90 5.78
CA ALA A 270 12.28 12.53 4.39
C ALA A 270 13.45 11.89 3.66
N THR A 271 14.70 12.14 4.06
CA THR A 271 15.87 11.54 3.39
C THR A 271 15.93 10.03 3.61
N MET A 272 15.32 9.51 4.68
CA MET A 272 15.28 8.09 5.04
C MET A 272 16.68 7.45 5.14
N THR A 273 17.70 8.25 5.50
CA THR A 273 19.09 7.80 5.62
C THR A 273 19.48 7.38 7.03
N THR A 274 18.85 7.94 8.05
CA THR A 274 18.98 7.53 9.45
C THR A 274 17.74 6.79 9.89
N LYS A 275 17.92 5.74 10.70
CA LYS A 275 16.81 4.91 11.14
C LYS A 275 17.02 4.32 12.51
N LYS A 276 15.92 4.10 13.20
CA LYS A 276 15.78 3.15 14.32
C LYS A 276 15.01 1.94 13.83
N LEU A 277 15.43 0.74 14.23
CA LEU A 277 14.72 -0.51 13.97
C LEU A 277 14.12 -1.03 15.27
N ILE A 278 12.85 -1.38 15.23
CA ILE A 278 12.14 -2.05 16.33
C ILE A 278 11.56 -3.37 15.83
N LYS A 279 11.48 -4.35 16.74
CA LYS A 279 11.06 -5.72 16.42
C LYS A 279 10.07 -6.26 17.46
N THR A 280 9.15 -7.08 16.99
CA THR A 280 8.33 -7.95 17.85
C THR A 280 8.22 -9.35 17.25
N ASP A 281 8.03 -10.33 18.11
CA ASP A 281 7.76 -11.74 17.81
C ASP A 281 6.30 -12.16 18.08
N LYS A 282 5.44 -11.17 18.39
CA LYS A 282 4.00 -11.41 18.65
C LYS A 282 3.19 -11.63 17.38
N ILE A 283 3.65 -11.09 16.25
CA ILE A 283 3.05 -11.21 14.92
C ILE A 283 4.13 -11.51 13.88
N SER A 284 3.74 -12.12 12.77
CA SER A 284 4.58 -12.29 11.59
C SER A 284 4.82 -10.93 10.88
N TYR A 285 5.64 -10.91 9.85
CA TYR A 285 5.90 -9.68 9.11
C TYR A 285 4.62 -8.99 8.61
N ALA A 286 4.61 -7.67 8.66
CA ALA A 286 3.46 -6.84 8.32
C ALA A 286 3.36 -6.61 6.81
N CYS A 287 2.91 -7.63 6.08
CA CYS A 287 2.71 -7.59 4.63
C CYS A 287 1.43 -8.33 4.27
N GLY A 288 0.61 -7.71 3.44
CA GLY A 288 -0.73 -8.22 3.13
C GLY A 288 -0.75 -9.43 2.18
N ARG A 289 0.28 -9.65 1.36
CA ARG A 289 0.32 -10.74 0.38
C ARG A 289 1.73 -10.89 -0.18
N PHE A 290 2.36 -12.07 -0.14
CA PHE A 290 3.70 -12.33 -0.66
C PHE A 290 4.65 -11.11 -0.49
N LYS A 291 5.15 -10.59 -1.60
CA LYS A 291 5.90 -9.34 -1.70
C LYS A 291 4.99 -8.12 -1.96
N SER A 292 3.68 -8.22 -1.68
CA SER A 292 2.74 -7.13 -1.98
C SER A 292 2.79 -6.07 -0.89
N GLN A 293 3.68 -5.14 -1.05
CA GLN A 293 3.86 -3.99 -0.19
C GLN A 293 2.89 -2.84 -0.52
N TYR A 294 2.04 -3.03 -1.53
CA TYR A 294 0.98 -2.08 -1.90
C TYR A 294 -0.10 -1.93 -0.83
N TYR A 295 -0.20 -2.90 0.07
CA TYR A 295 -1.19 -2.90 1.12
C TYR A 295 -0.55 -2.41 2.41
N GLN A 296 -0.76 -1.14 2.70
CA GLN A 296 -0.30 -0.55 3.94
C GLN A 296 -0.91 -1.27 5.14
N THR A 297 -0.06 -1.63 6.08
CA THR A 297 -0.43 -2.38 7.30
C THR A 297 -0.02 -1.66 8.58
N ILE A 298 0.44 -0.42 8.44
CA ILE A 298 0.84 0.45 9.55
C ILE A 298 0.02 1.74 9.49
N TRP A 299 -0.68 2.07 10.58
CA TRP A 299 -1.63 3.17 10.63
C TRP A 299 -1.61 3.88 11.97
N GLU A 300 -1.74 5.20 11.95
CA GLU A 300 -1.98 6.01 13.13
C GLU A 300 -3.47 6.10 13.43
N ALA A 301 -3.84 5.92 14.69
CA ALA A 301 -5.19 6.14 15.20
C ALA A 301 -5.41 7.58 15.67
N GLY A 302 -6.64 7.97 15.91
CA GLY A 302 -7.00 9.33 16.32
C GLY A 302 -6.37 9.81 17.63
N ASN A 303 -5.93 8.89 18.50
CA ASN A 303 -5.21 9.19 19.74
C ASN A 303 -3.68 9.29 19.55
N GLY A 304 -3.17 9.11 18.33
CA GLY A 304 -1.75 9.14 18.00
C GLY A 304 -1.02 7.80 18.22
N ASP A 305 -1.70 6.73 18.67
CA ASP A 305 -1.08 5.41 18.72
C ASP A 305 -0.90 4.87 17.29
N VAL A 306 0.24 4.24 17.01
CA VAL A 306 0.48 3.57 15.74
C VAL A 306 0.22 2.07 15.87
N TYR A 307 -0.68 1.55 15.05
CA TYR A 307 -1.02 0.14 15.01
C TYR A 307 -0.38 -0.55 13.81
N VAL A 308 0.23 -1.71 14.04
CA VAL A 308 0.87 -2.53 13.03
C VAL A 308 0.13 -3.85 12.91
N PHE A 309 -0.35 -4.14 11.71
CA PHE A 309 -1.17 -5.30 11.39
C PHE A 309 -0.36 -6.35 10.62
N SER A 310 -0.46 -7.60 10.99
CA SER A 310 0.06 -8.72 10.22
C SER A 310 -1.06 -9.68 9.84
N PRO A 311 -1.23 -9.99 8.56
CA PRO A 311 -2.16 -11.03 8.12
C PRO A 311 -1.60 -12.44 8.31
N SER A 312 -0.35 -12.59 8.78
CA SER A 312 0.36 -13.86 8.89
C SER A 312 0.40 -14.65 7.57
N TYR A 313 0.61 -13.92 6.48
CA TYR A 313 0.60 -14.50 5.13
C TYR A 313 1.69 -15.57 4.92
N ALA A 314 2.73 -15.58 5.76
CA ALA A 314 3.74 -16.63 5.78
C ALA A 314 3.17 -18.04 6.01
N LYS A 315 1.95 -18.20 6.54
CA LYS A 315 1.26 -19.50 6.61
C LYS A 315 1.06 -20.16 5.24
N THR A 316 1.06 -19.37 4.17
CA THR A 316 0.88 -19.85 2.79
C THR A 316 2.18 -20.30 2.11
N MET A 317 3.33 -20.16 2.76
CA MET A 317 4.61 -20.57 2.19
C MET A 317 4.66 -22.09 2.01
N LYS A 318 5.33 -22.54 0.93
CA LYS A 318 5.40 -23.97 0.60
C LYS A 318 6.32 -24.75 1.53
N ASP A 319 7.42 -24.13 1.94
CA ASP A 319 8.41 -24.76 2.81
C ASP A 319 8.11 -24.42 4.28
N ALA A 320 8.04 -25.44 5.13
CA ALA A 320 7.71 -25.28 6.54
C ALA A 320 8.70 -24.38 7.31
N ARG A 321 9.96 -24.30 6.86
CA ARG A 321 10.98 -23.43 7.46
C ARG A 321 10.70 -21.92 7.22
N GLN A 322 9.84 -21.62 6.28
CA GLN A 322 9.41 -20.26 5.92
C GLN A 322 7.97 -19.96 6.34
N GLN A 323 7.30 -20.95 6.96
CA GLN A 323 5.95 -20.76 7.48
C GLN A 323 5.98 -20.15 8.88
N THR A 324 4.96 -19.33 9.18
CA THR A 324 4.69 -18.87 10.54
C THR A 324 3.60 -19.70 11.21
N THR A 325 3.73 -19.86 12.51
CA THR A 325 2.66 -20.38 13.39
C THR A 325 1.88 -19.26 14.07
N LEU A 326 2.38 -18.02 13.98
CA LEU A 326 1.74 -16.87 14.61
C LEU A 326 0.40 -16.56 13.92
N PRO A 327 -0.65 -16.18 14.65
CA PRO A 327 -1.91 -15.80 14.06
C PRO A 327 -1.82 -14.41 13.40
N ALA A 328 -2.77 -14.12 12.51
CA ALA A 328 -3.01 -12.75 12.08
C ALA A 328 -3.33 -11.90 13.32
N GLY A 329 -2.66 -10.75 13.43
CA GLY A 329 -2.74 -9.97 14.66
C GLY A 329 -2.35 -8.52 14.52
N VAL A 330 -2.49 -7.82 15.62
CA VAL A 330 -2.21 -6.38 15.75
C VAL A 330 -1.34 -6.12 16.97
N VAL A 331 -0.32 -5.29 16.80
CA VAL A 331 0.52 -4.74 17.85
C VAL A 331 0.50 -3.23 17.80
N ARG A 332 1.02 -2.57 18.84
CA ARG A 332 0.95 -1.11 18.98
C ARG A 332 2.31 -0.51 19.34
N ILE A 333 2.55 0.67 18.79
CA ILE A 333 3.57 1.61 19.23
C ILE A 333 2.78 2.77 19.84
N PRO A 334 2.88 3.01 21.17
CA PRO A 334 2.12 4.08 21.82
C PRO A 334 2.54 5.46 21.36
N ASN A 335 1.62 6.40 21.34
CA ASN A 335 1.88 7.80 21.05
C ASN A 335 3.05 8.34 21.89
N GLY A 336 3.98 9.05 21.26
CA GLY A 336 5.20 9.57 21.89
C GLY A 336 6.25 8.52 22.25
N GLN A 337 6.10 7.28 21.80
CA GLN A 337 7.07 6.22 21.97
C GLN A 337 7.55 5.69 20.61
N GLU A 338 8.76 5.17 20.59
CA GLU A 338 9.37 4.57 19.40
C GLU A 338 9.71 3.10 19.66
N ASP A 339 8.78 2.36 20.27
CA ASP A 339 8.91 0.92 20.48
C ASP A 339 7.53 0.29 20.70
N PHE A 340 7.44 -1.00 20.46
CA PHE A 340 6.22 -1.75 20.74
C PHE A 340 6.01 -1.86 22.26
N ASP A 341 4.75 -1.74 22.66
CA ASP A 341 4.34 -2.00 24.05
C ASP A 341 3.81 -3.45 24.24
N SER A 342 3.12 -3.66 25.34
CA SER A 342 2.52 -4.96 25.63
C SER A 342 1.23 -5.25 24.86
N TYR A 343 0.68 -4.26 24.13
CA TYR A 343 -0.55 -4.44 23.36
C TYR A 343 -0.38 -5.53 22.31
N TYR A 344 -1.38 -6.40 22.27
CA TYR A 344 -1.49 -7.46 21.26
C TYR A 344 -2.95 -7.87 21.12
N CYS A 345 -3.39 -8.12 19.89
CA CYS A 345 -4.68 -8.69 19.59
C CYS A 345 -4.55 -9.79 18.54
N ASP A 346 -5.05 -10.99 18.88
CA ASP A 346 -5.17 -12.12 17.96
C ASP A 346 -6.49 -11.99 17.18
N LEU A 347 -6.38 -11.62 15.91
CA LEU A 347 -7.52 -11.44 15.02
C LEU A 347 -8.08 -12.79 14.54
N GLU A 348 -7.25 -13.81 14.35
CA GLU A 348 -7.72 -15.14 13.94
C GLU A 348 -8.62 -15.78 15.00
N LYS A 349 -8.30 -15.59 16.27
CA LYS A 349 -9.13 -16.09 17.36
C LYS A 349 -10.54 -15.47 17.32
N GLN A 350 -10.66 -14.19 16.95
CA GLN A 350 -11.95 -13.51 16.89
C GLN A 350 -12.73 -13.78 15.61
N SER A 351 -12.03 -14.09 14.52
CA SER A 351 -12.62 -14.31 13.19
C SER A 351 -12.96 -15.77 12.89
N GLY A 352 -12.70 -16.69 13.84
CA GLY A 352 -12.85 -18.12 13.60
C GLY A 352 -11.74 -18.71 12.72
N GLY A 353 -10.51 -18.21 12.85
CA GLY A 353 -9.33 -18.68 12.13
C GLY A 353 -9.03 -17.95 10.82
N LYS A 354 -9.84 -16.94 10.48
CA LYS A 354 -9.66 -16.17 9.23
C LYS A 354 -8.65 -15.04 9.43
N SER A 355 -7.95 -14.73 8.35
CA SER A 355 -7.04 -13.60 8.23
C SER A 355 -7.64 -12.52 7.32
N PHE A 356 -6.85 -11.48 7.01
CA PHE A 356 -7.25 -10.37 6.15
C PHE A 356 -6.23 -10.13 5.03
N LEU A 357 -6.67 -9.48 3.95
CA LEU A 357 -5.81 -9.05 2.84
C LEU A 357 -5.34 -7.60 3.02
N ARG A 358 -6.23 -6.71 3.44
CA ARG A 358 -5.99 -5.26 3.58
C ARG A 358 -6.61 -4.74 4.86
N CYS A 359 -6.04 -3.64 5.35
CA CYS A 359 -6.63 -2.87 6.44
C CYS A 359 -6.51 -1.36 6.14
N TRP A 360 -7.44 -0.59 6.68
CA TRP A 360 -7.50 0.86 6.54
C TRP A 360 -7.94 1.48 7.85
N HIS A 361 -7.32 2.58 8.22
CA HIS A 361 -7.83 3.41 9.29
C HIS A 361 -9.10 4.13 8.80
N ILE A 362 -10.15 4.14 9.61
CA ILE A 362 -11.42 4.79 9.29
C ILE A 362 -11.54 6.11 10.07
N ALA A 363 -11.59 6.02 11.39
CA ALA A 363 -11.68 7.15 12.32
C ALA A 363 -11.32 6.67 13.73
N ASP A 364 -10.90 7.58 14.59
CA ASP A 364 -10.54 7.31 15.99
C ASP A 364 -9.60 6.09 16.13
N ASP A 365 -10.08 5.00 16.73
CA ASP A 365 -9.39 3.72 16.87
C ASP A 365 -10.05 2.58 16.05
N TYR A 366 -10.82 2.95 15.01
CA TYR A 366 -11.52 2.00 14.14
C TYR A 366 -10.74 1.75 12.85
N PHE A 367 -10.63 0.48 12.50
CA PHE A 367 -9.98 0.01 11.28
C PHE A 367 -10.91 -0.91 10.50
N LEU A 368 -11.00 -0.71 9.19
CA LEU A 368 -11.70 -1.63 8.30
C LEU A 368 -10.73 -2.67 7.77
N LEU A 369 -11.14 -3.94 7.81
CA LEU A 369 -10.36 -5.06 7.31
C LEU A 369 -11.13 -5.76 6.18
N LEU A 370 -10.43 -6.00 5.07
CA LEU A 370 -10.89 -6.90 4.01
C LEU A 370 -10.46 -8.32 4.37
N MET A 371 -11.40 -9.08 4.90
CA MET A 371 -11.17 -10.41 5.46
C MET A 371 -11.24 -11.50 4.38
N TYR A 372 -10.43 -12.53 4.53
CA TYR A 372 -10.58 -13.77 3.78
C TYR A 372 -11.82 -14.54 4.23
N ASP A 373 -12.43 -15.28 3.31
CA ASP A 373 -13.64 -16.08 3.56
C ASP A 373 -13.36 -17.38 4.36
N ARG A 374 -12.10 -17.79 4.44
CA ARG A 374 -11.62 -18.98 5.14
C ARG A 374 -10.19 -18.82 5.63
N PRO A 375 -9.69 -19.73 6.50
CA PRO A 375 -8.29 -19.71 6.96
C PRO A 375 -7.27 -19.81 5.82
N LEU A 376 -6.12 -19.13 5.97
CA LEU A 376 -5.00 -19.19 5.00
C LEU A 376 -4.38 -20.58 4.85
N THR A 377 -4.64 -21.50 5.78
CA THR A 377 -4.22 -22.90 5.72
C THR A 377 -5.08 -23.76 4.79
N GLU A 378 -6.24 -23.23 4.37
CA GLU A 378 -7.12 -23.89 3.42
C GLU A 378 -6.85 -23.39 2.00
N THR A 379 -7.18 -24.19 0.99
CA THR A 379 -7.05 -23.81 -0.42
C THR A 379 -8.24 -22.98 -0.89
N GLY A 380 -8.01 -22.07 -1.84
CA GLY A 380 -9.06 -21.30 -2.49
C GLY A 380 -9.65 -20.20 -1.60
N PHE A 381 -8.87 -19.68 -0.64
CA PHE A 381 -9.29 -18.50 0.14
C PHE A 381 -9.39 -17.26 -0.76
N GLU A 382 -10.41 -16.47 -0.54
CA GLU A 382 -10.66 -15.23 -1.26
C GLU A 382 -11.03 -14.11 -0.29
N ALA A 383 -10.56 -12.90 -0.56
CA ALA A 383 -10.89 -11.74 0.25
C ALA A 383 -12.26 -11.18 -0.18
N LYS A 384 -13.29 -11.48 0.60
CA LYS A 384 -14.69 -11.20 0.27
C LYS A 384 -15.51 -10.58 1.37
N GLU A 385 -15.01 -10.62 2.60
CA GLU A 385 -15.76 -10.17 3.77
C GLU A 385 -15.18 -8.88 4.33
N LEU A 386 -16.00 -8.07 4.94
CA LEU A 386 -15.56 -6.85 5.62
C LEU A 386 -15.80 -6.98 7.12
N ALA A 387 -14.83 -6.51 7.89
CA ALA A 387 -14.93 -6.42 9.33
C ALA A 387 -14.36 -5.09 9.84
N VAL A 388 -14.97 -4.54 10.87
CA VAL A 388 -14.43 -3.38 11.60
C VAL A 388 -13.74 -3.89 12.85
N PHE A 389 -12.51 -3.48 13.02
CA PHE A 389 -11.73 -3.71 14.21
C PHE A 389 -11.63 -2.42 15.03
N LYS A 390 -12.07 -2.48 16.29
CA LYS A 390 -11.89 -1.40 17.27
C LYS A 390 -10.70 -1.72 18.15
N ALA A 391 -9.63 -0.93 18.02
CA ALA A 391 -8.34 -1.28 18.60
C ALA A 391 -8.32 -1.20 20.13
N GLU A 392 -8.89 -0.17 20.74
CA GLU A 392 -8.90 0.01 22.19
C GLU A 392 -9.59 -1.16 22.91
N SER A 393 -10.74 -1.57 22.42
CA SER A 393 -11.49 -2.69 22.96
C SER A 393 -11.05 -4.06 22.44
N LYS A 394 -10.15 -4.09 21.47
CA LYS A 394 -9.69 -5.30 20.75
C LYS A 394 -10.83 -6.12 20.15
N LYS A 395 -11.88 -5.46 19.65
CA LYS A 395 -13.08 -6.12 19.15
C LYS A 395 -13.14 -6.10 17.63
N LEU A 396 -13.30 -7.27 17.02
CA LEU A 396 -13.58 -7.44 15.60
C LEU A 396 -15.08 -7.69 15.38
N THR A 397 -15.69 -6.97 14.44
CA THR A 397 -17.12 -7.12 14.13
C THR A 397 -17.30 -7.14 12.61
N TYR A 398 -17.89 -8.22 12.08
CA TYR A 398 -18.19 -8.32 10.66
C TYR A 398 -19.28 -7.33 10.25
N VAL A 399 -19.13 -6.74 9.07
CA VAL A 399 -20.09 -5.80 8.49
C VAL A 399 -20.87 -6.51 7.40
N THR A 400 -22.20 -6.33 7.44
CA THR A 400 -23.11 -6.91 6.45
C THR A 400 -23.92 -5.80 5.77
N GLY A 401 -24.50 -6.10 4.61
CA GLY A 401 -25.35 -5.14 3.87
C GLY A 401 -24.59 -4.13 3.02
N LEU A 402 -23.26 -4.24 2.92
CA LEU A 402 -22.46 -3.46 2.01
C LEU A 402 -22.38 -4.13 0.62
N PRO A 403 -21.99 -3.39 -0.44
CA PRO A 403 -21.63 -3.98 -1.72
C PRO A 403 -20.60 -5.10 -1.54
N SER A 404 -20.54 -6.01 -2.51
CA SER A 404 -19.54 -7.09 -2.49
C SER A 404 -18.13 -6.52 -2.35
N ALA A 405 -17.33 -7.10 -1.45
CA ALA A 405 -15.98 -6.60 -1.11
C ALA A 405 -15.00 -6.60 -2.29
N ASP A 406 -15.24 -7.41 -3.31
CA ASP A 406 -14.48 -7.44 -4.56
C ASP A 406 -14.70 -6.18 -5.44
N LEU A 407 -15.77 -5.44 -5.19
CA LEU A 407 -16.07 -4.15 -5.83
C LEU A 407 -15.42 -2.95 -5.12
N ILE A 408 -14.79 -3.18 -3.96
CA ILE A 408 -14.19 -2.12 -3.14
C ILE A 408 -12.68 -2.10 -3.38
N SER A 409 -12.17 -1.02 -3.98
CA SER A 409 -10.74 -0.87 -4.29
C SER A 409 -9.99 0.04 -3.33
N GLY A 410 -10.68 0.85 -2.55
CA GLY A 410 -10.07 1.77 -1.60
C GLY A 410 -11.10 2.40 -0.66
N PHE A 411 -10.60 3.04 0.37
CA PHE A 411 -11.37 3.78 1.37
C PHE A 411 -10.70 5.12 1.64
N GLY A 412 -11.46 6.09 2.08
CA GLY A 412 -10.98 7.37 2.53
C GLY A 412 -11.78 7.85 3.74
N ASN A 413 -11.20 8.79 4.47
CA ASN A 413 -11.82 9.44 5.63
C ASN A 413 -12.41 10.78 5.23
N THR A 414 -13.50 11.16 5.83
CA THR A 414 -14.10 12.50 5.72
C THR A 414 -13.70 13.38 6.89
#